data_8462a0d4d128983a5f4e1e5d5bfa0fc9
#
_entry.id   8462a0d4d128983a5f4e1e5d5bfa0fc9
#
_cell.length_a   1.000
_cell.length_b   1.000
_cell.length_c   1.000
_cell.angle_alpha   90.00
_cell.angle_beta   90.00
_cell.angle_gamma   90.00
#
_symmetry.space_group_name_H-M   'P 1'
#
loop_
_entity.id
_entity.type
_entity.pdbx_description
1 polymer ?
#
loop_
_entity_poly.entity_id
_entity_poly.type
_entity_poly.pdbx_seq_one_letter_code
_entity_poly.pdbx_strand_id
1 'polypeptide(L)'
;MQFLAFSVIAGFLAAIIVVPPAVSAGMVANASMSWFQDLPEDIAEGPFSRPSTIYAADGTTEIATFFDENRDPVKLDQISQHMKDAIVSVEDRDFYKHGAVSAIGIGRAFLNNIVNSNSGRRQGASTLTQQYVNNLIVDAAVSRGEDATATLNGNKTYAAKIREMKLAISMEQNKSKDEILEGYLNIVNLGGSNYGVEAAAQYYWGISAKDLNVAQSALLAGLVQ
;
A
#
# COMPACT_ATOMS: atom_id res chain seq x y z
N MET A 1 -38.04 29.23 46.43
CA MET A 1 -38.03 27.75 46.51
C MET A 1 -38.41 27.09 45.16
N GLN A 2 -39.49 27.48 44.50
CA GLN A 2 -39.92 26.88 43.22
C GLN A 2 -38.88 27.02 42.11
N PHE A 3 -38.20 28.16 41.95
CA PHE A 3 -37.17 28.38 40.94
C PHE A 3 -35.98 27.38 41.06
N LEU A 4 -35.53 27.15 42.29
CA LEU A 4 -34.46 26.17 42.56
C LEU A 4 -34.86 24.75 42.20
N ALA A 5 -36.11 24.36 42.52
CA ALA A 5 -36.64 23.03 42.16
C ALA A 5 -36.73 22.83 40.63
N PHE A 6 -37.20 23.87 39.89
CA PHE A 6 -37.25 23.82 38.42
C PHE A 6 -35.85 23.77 37.80
N SER A 7 -34.87 24.50 38.35
CA SER A 7 -33.50 24.48 37.85
C SER A 7 -32.83 23.10 38.04
N VAL A 8 -33.07 22.44 39.18
CA VAL A 8 -32.56 21.10 39.46
C VAL A 8 -33.18 20.06 38.54
N ILE A 9 -34.52 20.12 38.34
CA ILE A 9 -35.21 19.20 37.44
C ILE A 9 -34.76 19.41 36.00
N ALA A 10 -34.64 20.66 35.52
CA ALA A 10 -34.15 20.95 34.16
C ALA A 10 -32.70 20.49 33.97
N GLY A 11 -31.83 20.67 34.96
CA GLY A 11 -30.44 20.14 34.92
C GLY A 11 -30.38 18.62 34.86
N PHE A 12 -31.25 17.94 35.61
CA PHE A 12 -31.33 16.46 35.61
C PHE A 12 -31.86 15.92 34.27
N LEU A 13 -32.88 16.58 33.70
CA LEU A 13 -33.39 16.21 32.37
C LEU A 13 -32.35 16.47 31.27
N ALA A 14 -31.63 17.57 31.32
CA ALA A 14 -30.53 17.84 30.39
C ALA A 14 -29.41 16.79 30.51
N ALA A 15 -29.06 16.40 31.74
CA ALA A 15 -28.07 15.36 31.97
C ALA A 15 -28.49 13.99 31.41
N ILE A 16 -29.75 13.60 31.58
CA ILE A 16 -30.29 12.33 31.02
C ILE A 16 -30.21 12.33 29.49
N ILE A 17 -30.37 13.47 28.84
CA ILE A 17 -30.34 13.58 27.36
C ILE A 17 -28.89 13.60 26.83
N VAL A 18 -27.97 14.29 27.53
CA VAL A 18 -26.62 14.54 27.03
C VAL A 18 -25.60 13.47 27.47
N VAL A 19 -25.69 12.99 28.70
CA VAL A 19 -24.68 12.08 29.26
C VAL A 19 -24.64 10.72 28.56
N PRO A 20 -25.76 10.02 28.28
CA PRO A 20 -25.69 8.71 27.62
C PRO A 20 -25.02 8.74 26.25
N PRO A 21 -25.36 9.66 25.32
CA PRO A 21 -24.68 9.71 24.03
C PRO A 21 -23.21 10.13 24.15
N ALA A 22 -22.84 10.98 25.11
CA ALA A 22 -21.45 11.36 25.35
C ALA A 22 -20.64 10.18 25.89
N VAL A 23 -21.18 9.40 26.83
CA VAL A 23 -20.54 8.19 27.37
C VAL A 23 -20.43 7.11 26.30
N SER A 24 -21.49 6.87 25.51
CA SER A 24 -21.44 5.89 24.43
C SER A 24 -20.43 6.29 23.35
N ALA A 25 -20.36 7.55 22.98
CA ALA A 25 -19.35 8.05 22.04
C ALA A 25 -17.92 7.86 22.59
N GLY A 26 -17.71 8.11 23.89
CA GLY A 26 -16.43 7.87 24.57
C GLY A 26 -16.05 6.38 24.58
N MET A 27 -17.01 5.50 24.86
CA MET A 27 -16.76 4.04 24.83
C MET A 27 -16.43 3.53 23.44
N VAL A 28 -17.14 4.00 22.39
CA VAL A 28 -16.85 3.67 21.00
C VAL A 28 -15.49 4.21 20.60
N ALA A 29 -15.14 5.44 20.97
CA ALA A 29 -13.84 6.02 20.68
C ALA A 29 -12.71 5.22 21.35
N ASN A 30 -12.85 4.85 22.62
CA ASN A 30 -11.86 4.04 23.31
C ASN A 30 -11.72 2.63 22.73
N ALA A 31 -12.84 1.96 22.42
CA ALA A 31 -12.81 0.65 21.77
C ALA A 31 -12.18 0.70 20.39
N SER A 32 -12.44 1.75 19.61
CA SER A 32 -11.81 1.97 18.31
C SER A 32 -10.32 2.24 18.44
N MET A 33 -9.90 3.00 19.46
CA MET A 33 -8.50 3.29 19.74
C MET A 33 -7.74 2.05 20.18
N SER A 34 -8.29 1.25 21.11
CA SER A 34 -7.65 0.01 21.56
C SER A 34 -7.55 -0.98 20.38
N TRP A 35 -8.61 -1.16 19.61
CA TRP A 35 -8.56 -1.99 18.40
C TRP A 35 -7.49 -1.53 17.43
N PHE A 36 -7.35 -0.21 17.19
CA PHE A 36 -6.31 0.33 16.32
C PHE A 36 -4.90 0.07 16.91
N GLN A 37 -4.72 0.20 18.22
CA GLN A 37 -3.44 -0.08 18.88
C GLN A 37 -3.05 -1.56 18.79
N ASP A 38 -4.02 -2.47 18.86
CA ASP A 38 -3.81 -3.92 18.77
C ASP A 38 -3.49 -4.42 17.35
N LEU A 39 -3.64 -3.58 16.31
CA LEU A 39 -3.25 -3.95 14.97
C LEU A 39 -1.72 -4.10 14.87
N PRO A 40 -1.22 -5.03 14.03
CA PRO A 40 0.20 -5.18 13.78
C PRO A 40 0.88 -3.86 13.39
N GLU A 41 2.07 -3.64 13.92
CA GLU A 41 2.89 -2.44 13.63
C GLU A 41 3.99 -2.73 12.62
N ASP A 42 4.38 -4.00 12.48
CA ASP A 42 5.43 -4.41 11.57
C ASP A 42 4.93 -5.44 10.57
N ILE A 43 5.45 -5.36 9.36
CA ILE A 43 5.34 -6.37 8.34
C ILE A 43 6.74 -6.90 8.03
N ALA A 44 6.92 -8.20 8.21
CA ALA A 44 8.18 -8.84 7.89
C ALA A 44 8.38 -8.82 6.36
N GLU A 45 9.44 -8.20 5.90
CA GLU A 45 9.93 -8.36 4.54
C GLU A 45 10.71 -9.67 4.50
N GLY A 46 10.08 -10.73 4.00
CA GLY A 46 10.75 -12.01 3.74
C GLY A 46 11.71 -11.91 2.55
N PRO A 47 12.59 -12.91 2.37
CA PRO A 47 13.31 -13.03 1.11
C PRO A 47 12.29 -13.26 0.00
N PHE A 48 12.33 -12.44 -1.03
CA PHE A 48 11.47 -12.60 -2.20
C PHE A 48 11.75 -13.93 -2.90
N SER A 49 10.69 -14.57 -3.40
CA SER A 49 10.81 -15.71 -4.31
C SER A 49 11.68 -15.32 -5.51
N ARG A 50 12.61 -16.19 -5.88
CA ARG A 50 13.49 -16.00 -7.03
C ARG A 50 13.38 -17.17 -7.99
N PRO A 51 13.60 -16.95 -9.29
CA PRO A 51 13.70 -18.03 -10.25
C PRO A 51 14.77 -19.05 -9.84
N SER A 52 14.48 -20.33 -10.10
CA SER A 52 15.44 -21.43 -9.94
C SER A 52 15.95 -21.84 -11.32
N THR A 53 17.26 -21.68 -11.56
CA THR A 53 17.89 -22.00 -12.85
C THR A 53 18.65 -23.30 -12.76
N ILE A 54 18.42 -24.19 -13.73
CA ILE A 54 19.17 -25.44 -13.91
C ILE A 54 20.24 -25.19 -14.98
N TYR A 55 21.47 -25.48 -14.62
CA TYR A 55 22.62 -25.41 -15.53
C TYR A 55 23.08 -26.76 -15.99
N ALA A 56 23.71 -26.82 -17.15
CA ALA A 56 24.41 -28.01 -17.65
C ALA A 56 25.63 -28.33 -16.76
N ALA A 57 26.26 -29.47 -17.02
CA ALA A 57 27.43 -29.91 -16.26
C ALA A 57 28.63 -28.97 -16.32
N ASP A 58 28.65 -28.05 -17.29
CA ASP A 58 29.66 -26.98 -17.41
C ASP A 58 29.46 -25.86 -16.41
N GLY A 59 28.33 -25.82 -15.69
CA GLY A 59 27.97 -24.80 -14.68
C GLY A 59 27.65 -23.41 -15.25
N THR A 60 27.60 -23.27 -16.58
CA THR A 60 27.40 -21.98 -17.26
C THR A 60 26.25 -21.98 -18.27
N THR A 61 26.04 -23.10 -18.94
CA THR A 61 24.96 -23.24 -19.93
C THR A 61 23.63 -23.45 -19.22
N GLU A 62 22.74 -22.46 -19.31
CA GLU A 62 21.39 -22.54 -18.78
C GLU A 62 20.57 -23.57 -19.59
N ILE A 63 19.95 -24.54 -18.90
CA ILE A 63 19.04 -25.50 -19.48
C ILE A 63 17.60 -25.08 -19.35
N ALA A 64 17.20 -24.61 -18.16
CA ALA A 64 15.84 -24.19 -17.87
C ALA A 64 15.81 -23.28 -16.64
N THR A 65 14.86 -22.35 -16.62
CA THR A 65 14.53 -21.52 -15.48
C THR A 65 13.07 -21.73 -15.09
N PHE A 66 12.83 -22.02 -13.82
CA PHE A 66 11.52 -22.25 -13.24
C PHE A 66 11.17 -21.15 -12.26
N PHE A 67 9.98 -20.58 -12.38
CA PHE A 67 9.45 -19.57 -11.47
C PHE A 67 7.91 -19.54 -11.52
N ASP A 68 7.31 -19.28 -10.40
CA ASP A 68 5.92 -18.83 -10.33
C ASP A 68 5.88 -17.29 -10.45
N GLU A 69 6.89 -16.63 -9.83
CA GLU A 69 7.15 -15.20 -9.92
C GLU A 69 8.56 -14.98 -10.47
N ASN A 70 8.65 -14.36 -11.64
CA ASN A 70 9.92 -13.88 -12.19
C ASN A 70 10.31 -12.59 -11.48
N ARG A 71 11.31 -12.63 -10.61
CA ARG A 71 11.74 -11.49 -9.79
C ARG A 71 13.26 -11.46 -9.66
N ASP A 72 13.84 -10.32 -9.99
CA ASP A 72 15.26 -10.04 -9.81
C ASP A 72 15.42 -8.70 -9.06
N PRO A 73 15.51 -8.72 -7.72
CA PRO A 73 15.60 -7.52 -6.93
C PRO A 73 16.93 -6.79 -7.13
N VAL A 74 16.86 -5.48 -7.38
CA VAL A 74 18.01 -4.61 -7.58
C VAL A 74 17.95 -3.41 -6.65
N LYS A 75 19.12 -2.78 -6.42
CA LYS A 75 19.22 -1.56 -5.62
C LYS A 75 18.65 -0.35 -6.38
N LEU A 76 18.19 0.67 -5.66
CA LEU A 76 17.59 1.87 -6.24
C LEU A 76 18.51 2.62 -7.21
N ASP A 77 19.83 2.57 -6.99
CA ASP A 77 20.84 3.15 -7.88
C ASP A 77 21.05 2.35 -9.18
N GLN A 78 20.56 1.13 -9.24
CA GLN A 78 20.50 0.26 -10.43
C GLN A 78 19.20 0.42 -11.22
N ILE A 79 18.33 1.33 -10.82
CA ILE A 79 17.08 1.65 -11.53
C ILE A 79 17.22 3.05 -12.16
N SER A 80 16.82 3.17 -13.42
CA SER A 80 16.91 4.45 -14.14
C SER A 80 16.13 5.55 -13.42
N GLN A 81 16.63 6.79 -13.50
CA GLN A 81 15.91 7.94 -12.95
C GLN A 81 14.55 8.11 -13.62
N HIS A 82 14.45 7.81 -14.93
CA HIS A 82 13.19 7.87 -15.67
C HIS A 82 12.12 6.95 -15.09
N MET A 83 12.50 5.74 -14.65
CA MET A 83 11.55 4.81 -14.03
C MET A 83 11.07 5.31 -12.67
N LYS A 84 11.99 5.81 -11.83
CA LYS A 84 11.65 6.40 -10.53
C LYS A 84 10.71 7.59 -10.69
N ASP A 85 11.00 8.49 -11.62
CA ASP A 85 10.18 9.66 -11.89
C ASP A 85 8.81 9.27 -12.48
N ALA A 86 8.76 8.28 -13.38
CA ALA A 86 7.53 7.82 -13.99
C ALA A 86 6.57 7.24 -12.94
N ILE A 87 7.05 6.31 -12.10
CA ILE A 87 6.19 5.66 -11.10
C ILE A 87 5.68 6.66 -10.06
N VAL A 88 6.56 7.55 -9.55
CA VAL A 88 6.16 8.59 -8.60
C VAL A 88 5.15 9.55 -9.22
N SER A 89 5.33 9.92 -10.50
CA SER A 89 4.42 10.84 -11.19
C SER A 89 3.03 10.27 -11.40
N VAL A 90 2.92 8.95 -11.63
CA VAL A 90 1.65 8.26 -11.92
C VAL A 90 0.94 7.88 -10.64
N GLU A 91 1.65 7.25 -9.69
CA GLU A 91 1.06 6.66 -8.51
C GLU A 91 0.93 7.65 -7.34
N ASP A 92 1.96 8.47 -7.11
CA ASP A 92 2.01 9.35 -5.94
C ASP A 92 2.92 10.55 -6.16
N ARG A 93 2.44 11.55 -6.91
CA ARG A 93 3.24 12.72 -7.32
C ARG A 93 3.96 13.45 -6.18
N ASP A 94 3.37 13.44 -5.01
CA ASP A 94 3.89 14.13 -3.85
C ASP A 94 4.56 13.19 -2.83
N PHE A 95 4.93 11.97 -3.27
CA PHE A 95 5.50 10.90 -2.44
C PHE A 95 6.59 11.38 -1.47
N TYR A 96 7.51 12.19 -1.93
CA TYR A 96 8.61 12.73 -1.12
C TYR A 96 8.22 13.90 -0.21
N LYS A 97 6.96 14.41 -0.31
CA LYS A 97 6.52 15.62 0.41
C LYS A 97 5.53 15.32 1.54
N HIS A 98 4.88 14.17 1.51
CA HIS A 98 3.91 13.77 2.53
C HIS A 98 4.35 12.50 3.25
N GLY A 99 3.68 12.19 4.37
CA GLY A 99 3.86 10.92 5.09
C GLY A 99 3.08 9.76 4.47
N ALA A 100 3.07 8.63 5.18
CA ALA A 100 2.44 7.38 4.76
C ALA A 100 0.96 7.51 4.35
N VAL A 101 0.27 8.52 4.86
CA VAL A 101 -1.12 8.83 4.57
C VAL A 101 -1.22 10.27 4.07
N SER A 102 -1.68 10.46 2.85
CA SER A 102 -1.88 11.78 2.27
C SER A 102 -3.26 12.34 2.65
N ALA A 103 -3.31 13.29 3.59
CA ALA A 103 -4.55 14.00 3.95
C ALA A 103 -5.16 14.73 2.73
N ILE A 104 -4.31 15.27 1.85
CA ILE A 104 -4.74 15.94 0.61
C ILE A 104 -5.32 14.90 -0.37
N GLY A 105 -4.69 13.72 -0.48
CA GLY A 105 -5.19 12.61 -1.31
C GLY A 105 -6.57 12.12 -0.84
N ILE A 106 -6.75 11.95 0.47
CA ILE A 106 -8.04 11.57 1.07
C ILE A 106 -9.10 12.65 0.79
N GLY A 107 -8.78 13.92 1.03
CA GLY A 107 -9.69 15.04 0.76
C GLY A 107 -10.09 15.13 -0.71
N ARG A 108 -9.14 14.96 -1.64
CA ARG A 108 -9.39 14.93 -3.09
C ARG A 108 -10.28 13.77 -3.49
N ALA A 109 -10.00 12.56 -3.00
CA ALA A 109 -10.81 11.39 -3.29
C ALA A 109 -12.24 11.54 -2.75
N PHE A 110 -12.41 12.12 -1.57
CA PHE A 110 -13.71 12.41 -0.97
C PHE A 110 -14.52 13.39 -1.84
N LEU A 111 -13.91 14.50 -2.25
CA LEU A 111 -14.55 15.49 -3.11
C LEU A 111 -14.90 14.91 -4.49
N ASN A 112 -14.00 14.15 -5.11
CA ASN A 112 -14.26 13.52 -6.39
C ASN A 112 -15.37 12.46 -6.32
N ASN A 113 -15.45 11.70 -5.24
CA ASN A 113 -16.52 10.72 -5.06
C ASN A 113 -17.89 11.36 -4.86
N ILE A 114 -17.95 12.58 -4.26
CA ILE A 114 -19.20 13.35 -4.12
C ILE A 114 -19.61 13.97 -5.47
N VAL A 115 -18.65 14.58 -6.19
CA VAL A 115 -18.93 15.34 -7.42
C VAL A 115 -19.09 14.42 -8.64
N ASN A 116 -18.35 13.32 -8.70
CA ASN A 116 -18.27 12.43 -9.87
C ASN A 116 -18.83 11.02 -9.59
N SER A 117 -19.86 10.90 -8.76
CA SER A 117 -20.46 9.60 -8.42
C SER A 117 -20.91 8.75 -9.63
N ASN A 118 -21.04 9.35 -10.81
CA ASN A 118 -21.47 8.70 -12.05
C ASN A 118 -20.34 8.33 -13.04
N SER A 119 -19.07 8.66 -12.78
CA SER A 119 -18.02 8.49 -13.81
C SER A 119 -17.25 7.17 -13.74
N GLY A 120 -17.58 6.25 -12.82
CA GLY A 120 -16.97 4.91 -12.76
C GLY A 120 -15.44 4.86 -12.48
N ARG A 121 -14.74 5.99 -12.58
CA ARG A 121 -13.32 6.12 -12.25
C ARG A 121 -13.15 6.51 -10.78
N ARG A 122 -12.87 5.54 -9.93
CA ARG A 122 -12.38 5.81 -8.58
C ARG A 122 -10.92 6.26 -8.69
N GLN A 123 -10.66 7.53 -8.43
CA GLN A 123 -9.31 8.02 -8.31
C GLN A 123 -8.68 7.44 -7.03
N GLY A 124 -7.56 6.72 -7.15
CA GLY A 124 -6.86 6.13 -6.03
C GLY A 124 -6.35 7.23 -5.07
N ALA A 125 -6.65 7.07 -3.79
CA ALA A 125 -6.14 7.92 -2.72
C ALA A 125 -5.00 7.25 -1.95
N SER A 126 -4.59 6.04 -2.38
CA SER A 126 -3.53 5.26 -1.73
C SER A 126 -2.17 5.82 -2.10
N THR A 127 -1.31 6.00 -1.11
CA THR A 127 0.08 6.41 -1.32
C THR A 127 0.92 5.22 -1.81
N LEU A 128 2.10 5.49 -2.38
CA LEU A 128 3.07 4.47 -2.76
C LEU A 128 3.42 3.55 -1.57
N THR A 129 3.59 4.12 -0.38
CA THR A 129 3.86 3.35 0.84
C THR A 129 2.71 2.38 1.17
N GLN A 130 1.45 2.82 1.03
CA GLN A 130 0.30 1.95 1.25
C GLN A 130 0.21 0.83 0.21
N GLN A 131 0.52 1.12 -1.05
CA GLN A 131 0.57 0.10 -2.11
C GLN A 131 1.68 -0.91 -1.84
N TYR A 132 2.86 -0.45 -1.39
CA TYR A 132 3.97 -1.34 -1.03
C TYR A 132 3.58 -2.28 0.11
N VAL A 133 2.98 -1.76 1.18
CA VAL A 133 2.47 -2.56 2.30
C VAL A 133 1.45 -3.60 1.82
N ASN A 134 0.51 -3.21 0.96
CA ASN A 134 -0.48 -4.15 0.42
C ASN A 134 0.19 -5.28 -0.39
N ASN A 135 1.18 -4.96 -1.21
CA ASN A 135 1.94 -5.95 -1.97
C ASN A 135 2.70 -6.91 -1.05
N LEU A 136 3.31 -6.41 0.03
CA LEU A 136 3.97 -7.24 1.05
C LEU A 136 2.98 -8.19 1.76
N ILE A 137 1.77 -7.71 2.08
CA ILE A 137 0.72 -8.56 2.69
C ILE A 137 0.36 -9.71 1.75
N VAL A 138 0.20 -9.41 0.46
CA VAL A 138 -0.13 -10.42 -0.56
C VAL A 138 1.03 -11.40 -0.76
N ASP A 139 2.25 -10.91 -0.88
CA ASP A 139 3.46 -11.73 -1.04
C ASP A 139 3.65 -12.68 0.15
N ALA A 140 3.47 -12.17 1.37
CA ALA A 140 3.53 -12.99 2.57
C ALA A 140 2.41 -14.05 2.64
N ALA A 141 1.22 -13.76 2.12
CA ALA A 141 0.11 -14.71 2.06
C ALA A 141 0.40 -15.82 1.03
N VAL A 142 0.86 -15.44 -0.17
CA VAL A 142 1.25 -16.38 -1.23
C VAL A 142 2.38 -17.29 -0.74
N SER A 143 3.38 -16.76 -0.05
CA SER A 143 4.48 -17.53 0.54
C SER A 143 4.02 -18.59 1.56
N ARG A 144 2.83 -18.39 2.18
CA ARG A 144 2.18 -19.38 3.06
C ARG A 144 1.26 -20.33 2.31
N GLY A 145 1.19 -20.25 0.98
CA GLY A 145 0.31 -21.07 0.15
C GLY A 145 -1.15 -20.59 0.10
N GLU A 146 -1.42 -19.34 0.48
CA GLU A 146 -2.75 -18.73 0.41
C GLU A 146 -3.01 -18.21 -1.01
N ASP A 147 -4.29 -18.14 -1.40
CA ASP A 147 -4.69 -17.57 -2.70
C ASP A 147 -4.51 -16.05 -2.72
N ALA A 148 -3.67 -15.55 -3.62
CA ALA A 148 -3.43 -14.13 -3.82
C ALA A 148 -4.72 -13.35 -4.11
N THR A 149 -5.65 -13.91 -4.90
CA THR A 149 -6.92 -13.28 -5.25
C THR A 149 -7.84 -13.17 -4.03
N ALA A 150 -7.89 -14.21 -3.20
CA ALA A 150 -8.65 -14.20 -1.95
C ALA A 150 -8.09 -13.16 -0.98
N THR A 151 -6.77 -13.07 -0.87
CA THR A 151 -6.08 -12.07 -0.03
C THR A 151 -6.36 -10.65 -0.52
N LEU A 152 -6.24 -10.38 -1.82
CA LEU A 152 -6.56 -9.07 -2.42
C LEU A 152 -8.01 -8.66 -2.19
N ASN A 153 -8.97 -9.60 -2.30
CA ASN A 153 -10.39 -9.33 -2.04
C ASN A 153 -10.65 -9.07 -0.55
N GLY A 154 -9.99 -9.79 0.36
CA GLY A 154 -10.03 -9.54 1.80
C GLY A 154 -9.52 -8.16 2.18
N ASN A 155 -8.49 -7.67 1.47
CA ASN A 155 -7.89 -6.34 1.70
C ASN A 155 -8.79 -5.16 1.23
N LYS A 156 -9.93 -5.41 0.58
CA LYS A 156 -10.89 -4.35 0.19
C LYS A 156 -11.82 -3.90 1.32
N THR A 157 -11.72 -4.47 2.50
CA THR A 157 -12.52 -4.06 3.67
C THR A 157 -11.99 -2.79 4.32
N TYR A 158 -12.86 -2.04 4.99
CA TYR A 158 -12.44 -0.85 5.76
C TYR A 158 -11.41 -1.21 6.85
N ALA A 159 -11.60 -2.35 7.53
CA ALA A 159 -10.66 -2.81 8.56
C ALA A 159 -9.28 -3.12 7.97
N ALA A 160 -9.23 -3.79 6.83
CA ALA A 160 -7.97 -4.05 6.12
C ALA A 160 -7.29 -2.74 5.68
N LYS A 161 -8.08 -1.76 5.22
CA LYS A 161 -7.52 -0.45 4.83
C LYS A 161 -6.94 0.33 6.01
N ILE A 162 -7.56 0.26 7.18
CA ILE A 162 -7.00 0.87 8.39
C ILE A 162 -5.71 0.16 8.83
N ARG A 163 -5.67 -1.18 8.74
CA ARG A 163 -4.45 -1.95 8.99
C ARG A 163 -3.33 -1.53 8.04
N GLU A 164 -3.60 -1.48 6.73
CA GLU A 164 -2.66 -1.01 5.72
C GLU A 164 -2.11 0.38 6.04
N MET A 165 -2.98 1.32 6.44
CA MET A 165 -2.56 2.66 6.84
C MET A 165 -1.66 2.65 8.08
N LYS A 166 -1.97 1.84 9.11
CA LYS A 166 -1.14 1.73 10.31
C LYS A 166 0.24 1.17 9.95
N LEU A 167 0.31 0.08 9.18
CA LEU A 167 1.55 -0.51 8.71
C LEU A 167 2.38 0.45 7.85
N ALA A 168 1.72 1.23 6.99
CA ALA A 168 2.39 2.25 6.18
C ALA A 168 2.99 3.37 7.05
N ILE A 169 2.29 3.80 8.10
CA ILE A 169 2.80 4.79 9.07
C ILE A 169 4.04 4.23 9.79
N SER A 170 3.97 3.00 10.30
CA SER A 170 5.11 2.35 10.95
C SER A 170 6.30 2.18 10.00
N MET A 171 6.04 1.79 8.75
CA MET A 171 7.09 1.65 7.73
C MET A 171 7.83 2.96 7.49
N GLU A 172 7.13 4.09 7.36
CA GLU A 172 7.77 5.41 7.16
C GLU A 172 8.47 5.97 8.41
N GLN A 173 8.20 5.42 9.58
CA GLN A 173 8.97 5.72 10.80
C GLN A 173 10.32 5.00 10.82
N ASN A 174 10.41 3.84 10.16
CA ASN A 174 11.56 2.94 10.21
C ASN A 174 12.38 2.94 8.92
N LYS A 175 11.83 3.42 7.79
CA LYS A 175 12.48 3.43 6.47
C LYS A 175 12.42 4.81 5.83
N SER A 176 13.45 5.13 5.08
CA SER A 176 13.47 6.30 4.21
C SER A 176 12.54 6.12 2.99
N LYS A 177 12.16 7.21 2.36
CA LYS A 177 11.37 7.20 1.13
C LYS A 177 12.07 6.42 -0.01
N ASP A 178 13.39 6.49 -0.08
CA ASP A 178 14.18 5.77 -1.07
C ASP A 178 14.16 4.26 -0.83
N GLU A 179 14.26 3.81 0.42
CA GLU A 179 14.12 2.38 0.76
C GLU A 179 12.72 1.85 0.46
N ILE A 180 11.68 2.65 0.69
CA ILE A 180 10.31 2.31 0.36
C ILE A 180 10.13 2.22 -1.15
N LEU A 181 10.66 3.17 -1.91
CA LEU A 181 10.60 3.16 -3.37
C LEU A 181 11.38 1.99 -3.96
N GLU A 182 12.56 1.67 -3.41
CA GLU A 182 13.34 0.48 -3.78
C GLU A 182 12.51 -0.80 -3.60
N GLY A 183 11.92 -0.97 -2.42
CA GLY A 183 11.10 -2.13 -2.11
C GLY A 183 9.88 -2.23 -3.03
N TYR A 184 9.18 -1.12 -3.26
CA TYR A 184 8.03 -1.08 -4.15
C TYR A 184 8.38 -1.47 -5.59
N LEU A 185 9.47 -0.91 -6.16
CA LEU A 185 9.92 -1.18 -7.51
C LEU A 185 10.42 -2.63 -7.70
N ASN A 186 10.73 -3.33 -6.61
CA ASN A 186 11.14 -4.72 -6.63
C ASN A 186 9.99 -5.71 -6.41
N ILE A 187 8.82 -5.26 -5.92
CA ILE A 187 7.69 -6.16 -5.60
C ILE A 187 6.50 -6.01 -6.54
N VAL A 188 6.34 -4.85 -7.17
CA VAL A 188 5.16 -4.55 -7.98
C VAL A 188 5.07 -5.47 -9.20
N ASN A 189 3.86 -5.99 -9.47
CA ASN A 189 3.61 -6.76 -10.69
C ASN A 189 3.56 -5.82 -11.91
N LEU A 190 4.36 -6.11 -12.90
CA LEU A 190 4.49 -5.34 -14.15
C LEU A 190 4.07 -6.13 -15.39
N GLY A 191 3.14 -7.05 -15.18
CA GLY A 191 2.51 -7.84 -16.24
C GLY A 191 2.94 -9.29 -16.25
N GLY A 192 1.99 -10.20 -16.43
CA GLY A 192 2.19 -11.63 -16.35
C GLY A 192 2.77 -12.05 -14.99
N SER A 193 3.81 -12.87 -15.05
CA SER A 193 4.55 -13.31 -13.87
C SER A 193 5.78 -12.43 -13.55
N ASN A 194 5.90 -11.23 -14.14
CA ASN A 194 7.06 -10.36 -13.93
C ASN A 194 6.81 -9.41 -12.76
N TYR A 195 7.55 -9.62 -11.68
CA TYR A 195 7.52 -8.82 -10.47
C TYR A 195 8.82 -8.03 -10.32
N GLY A 196 8.69 -6.73 -10.13
CA GLY A 196 9.81 -5.81 -10.07
C GLY A 196 10.32 -5.36 -11.44
N VAL A 197 10.95 -4.18 -11.40
CA VAL A 197 11.33 -3.43 -12.60
C VAL A 197 12.46 -4.09 -13.40
N GLU A 198 13.41 -4.77 -12.73
CA GLU A 198 14.51 -5.45 -13.44
C GLU A 198 13.98 -6.64 -14.23
N ALA A 199 13.19 -7.53 -13.60
CA ALA A 199 12.59 -8.66 -14.28
C ALA A 199 11.70 -8.20 -15.47
N ALA A 200 10.94 -7.13 -15.31
CA ALA A 200 10.12 -6.57 -16.38
C ALA A 200 10.98 -5.98 -17.52
N ALA A 201 12.04 -5.23 -17.20
CA ALA A 201 12.94 -4.66 -18.20
C ALA A 201 13.63 -5.73 -19.04
N GLN A 202 14.10 -6.81 -18.38
CA GLN A 202 14.68 -7.97 -19.04
C GLN A 202 13.66 -8.69 -19.92
N TYR A 203 12.46 -8.91 -19.38
CA TYR A 203 11.41 -9.64 -20.11
C TYR A 203 10.93 -8.90 -21.37
N TYR A 204 10.67 -7.60 -21.27
CA TYR A 204 10.10 -6.85 -22.41
C TYR A 204 11.15 -6.40 -23.41
N TRP A 205 12.39 -6.11 -22.99
CA TRP A 205 13.40 -5.49 -23.86
C TRP A 205 14.79 -6.12 -23.78
N GLY A 206 15.06 -7.06 -22.86
CA GLY A 206 16.38 -7.66 -22.67
C GLY A 206 17.45 -6.68 -22.21
N ILE A 207 17.04 -5.66 -21.44
CA ILE A 207 17.93 -4.63 -20.90
C ILE A 207 17.80 -4.52 -19.37
N SER A 208 18.80 -3.95 -18.72
CA SER A 208 18.72 -3.66 -17.29
C SER A 208 17.71 -2.53 -17.00
N ALA A 209 17.09 -2.57 -15.82
CA ALA A 209 16.26 -1.48 -15.31
C ALA A 209 17.00 -0.13 -15.28
N LYS A 210 18.33 -0.15 -15.19
CA LYS A 210 19.17 1.04 -15.23
C LYS A 210 19.14 1.76 -16.58
N ASP A 211 18.93 1.01 -17.65
CA ASP A 211 18.99 1.48 -19.04
C ASP A 211 17.61 1.85 -19.60
N LEU A 212 16.55 1.75 -18.80
CA LEU A 212 15.19 2.14 -19.20
C LEU A 212 15.14 3.62 -19.58
N ASN A 213 14.66 3.89 -20.79
CA ASN A 213 14.39 5.25 -21.25
C ASN A 213 13.00 5.76 -20.81
N VAL A 214 12.69 7.02 -21.11
CA VAL A 214 11.42 7.67 -20.71
C VAL A 214 10.20 6.90 -21.21
N ALA A 215 10.19 6.45 -22.47
CA ALA A 215 9.04 5.77 -23.06
C ALA A 215 8.80 4.39 -22.43
N GLN A 216 9.87 3.63 -22.21
CA GLN A 216 9.83 2.33 -21.55
C GLN A 216 9.38 2.46 -20.08
N SER A 217 9.92 3.46 -19.37
CA SER A 217 9.54 3.77 -18.00
C SER A 217 8.07 4.18 -17.86
N ALA A 218 7.58 5.01 -18.76
CA ALA A 218 6.18 5.42 -18.81
C ALA A 218 5.25 4.23 -19.11
N LEU A 219 5.67 3.32 -19.99
CA LEU A 219 4.91 2.10 -20.28
C LEU A 219 4.81 1.22 -19.03
N LEU A 220 5.93 0.93 -18.34
CA LEU A 220 5.92 0.12 -17.13
C LEU A 220 5.08 0.78 -16.03
N ALA A 221 5.23 2.09 -15.82
CA ALA A 221 4.42 2.81 -14.83
C ALA A 221 2.91 2.76 -15.16
N GLY A 222 2.55 2.69 -16.45
CA GLY A 222 1.17 2.54 -16.89
C GLY A 222 0.59 1.13 -16.74
N LEU A 223 1.42 0.10 -16.52
CA LEU A 223 0.97 -1.27 -16.26
C LEU A 223 0.58 -1.51 -14.80
N VAL A 224 1.03 -0.66 -13.90
CA VAL A 224 0.67 -0.74 -12.48
C VAL A 224 -0.80 -0.33 -12.31
N GLN A 225 -1.62 -1.22 -11.75
CA GLN A 225 -3.04 -0.98 -11.47
C GLN A 225 -3.40 -1.39 -10.04
#